data_8da1b2768dc6d5d795c8f0e73d3f5475
#
_entry.id   8da1b2768dc6d5d795c8f0e73d3f5475
#
_cell.length_a   1.000
_cell.length_b   1.000
_cell.length_c   1.000
_cell.angle_alpha   90.00
_cell.angle_beta   90.00
_cell.angle_gamma   90.00
#
_symmetry.space_group_name_H-M   'P 1'
#
loop_
_entity.id
_entity.type
_entity.pdbx_description
1 polymer ?
#
loop_
_entity_poly.entity_id
_entity_poly.type
_entity_poly.pdbx_seq_one_letter_code
_entity_poly.pdbx_strand_id
1 'polypeptide(L)'
;MPKPFSIQTLETAGKTVYLVEAGGCRAESPLLLTFLSQQEAAGLAALLPDVPLRLAVVDEPDWEASFTPWPAPRAFKGGADFGGGADAYLAMLEQKLLPQLEAELAIKPVWRGLMGFSLGGLLAAYAAYRSGVFSRLATVSASLWFDGWPEFAAAHVFHTPPQRAYFSVGDTEKNSRNPRLACVEKNIRATAECWRQRGVPAKFELNPGGHVNEVARRMARAVVWLAGNGD
;
A
#
# COMPACT_ATOMS: atom_id res chain seq x y z
N MET A 1 -15.84 2.42 -24.26
CA MET A 1 -15.59 1.02 -23.87
C MET A 1 -14.34 1.00 -23.00
N PRO A 2 -14.32 0.30 -21.86
CA PRO A 2 -13.07 0.15 -21.11
C PRO A 2 -12.03 -0.49 -22.05
N LYS A 3 -10.79 0.05 -22.07
CA LYS A 3 -9.69 -0.57 -22.81
C LYS A 3 -9.42 -1.94 -22.18
N PRO A 4 -9.22 -3.00 -22.98
CA PRO A 4 -8.83 -4.28 -22.44
C PRO A 4 -7.47 -4.10 -21.77
N PHE A 5 -7.39 -4.32 -20.44
CA PHE A 5 -6.13 -4.48 -19.73
C PHE A 5 -5.70 -5.93 -19.84
N SER A 6 -4.39 -6.14 -19.96
CA SER A 6 -3.78 -7.47 -19.83
C SER A 6 -3.16 -7.60 -18.45
N ILE A 7 -3.35 -8.74 -17.82
CA ILE A 7 -2.61 -9.10 -16.60
C ILE A 7 -1.59 -10.15 -17.03
N GLN A 8 -0.32 -9.83 -16.87
CA GLN A 8 0.77 -10.78 -17.04
C GLN A 8 1.13 -11.37 -15.68
N THR A 9 1.27 -12.68 -15.60
CA THR A 9 1.78 -13.35 -14.41
C THR A 9 3.27 -13.57 -14.55
N LEU A 10 4.03 -13.15 -13.56
CA LEU A 10 5.48 -13.30 -13.47
C LEU A 10 5.84 -14.04 -12.20
N GLU A 11 6.89 -14.84 -12.25
CA GLU A 11 7.50 -15.47 -11.08
C GLU A 11 8.86 -14.82 -10.85
N THR A 12 8.96 -13.95 -9.85
CA THR A 12 10.18 -13.19 -9.59
C THR A 12 10.48 -13.11 -8.09
N ALA A 13 11.73 -13.28 -7.70
CA ALA A 13 12.19 -13.31 -6.31
C ALA A 13 11.45 -14.32 -5.41
N GLY A 14 10.94 -15.42 -5.99
CA GLY A 14 10.16 -16.43 -5.26
C GLY A 14 8.73 -15.98 -4.92
N LYS A 15 8.21 -14.97 -5.61
CA LYS A 15 6.83 -14.47 -5.48
C LYS A 15 6.14 -14.48 -6.83
N THR A 16 4.84 -14.77 -6.80
CA THR A 16 3.96 -14.54 -7.96
C THR A 16 3.58 -13.06 -8.01
N VAL A 17 3.79 -12.43 -9.15
CA VAL A 17 3.48 -11.01 -9.39
C VAL A 17 2.52 -10.90 -10.56
N TYR A 18 1.38 -10.27 -10.36
CA TYR A 18 0.43 -9.92 -11.42
C TYR A 18 0.72 -8.50 -11.88
N LEU A 19 1.30 -8.37 -13.09
CA LEU A 19 1.64 -7.09 -13.68
C LEU A 19 0.50 -6.56 -14.54
N VAL A 20 0.10 -5.33 -14.28
CA VAL A 20 -0.89 -4.57 -15.07
C VAL A 20 -0.23 -3.32 -15.62
N GLU A 21 -0.33 -3.09 -16.92
CA GLU A 21 0.12 -1.85 -17.56
C GLU A 21 -1.08 -1.01 -17.98
N ALA A 22 -1.12 0.24 -17.55
CA ALA A 22 -2.15 1.20 -17.87
C ALA A 22 -1.58 2.37 -18.69
N GLY A 23 -2.40 2.96 -19.56
CA GLY A 23 -2.10 4.24 -20.21
C GLY A 23 -0.90 4.27 -21.16
N GLY A 24 -0.53 3.15 -21.79
CA GLY A 24 0.58 3.12 -22.75
C GLY A 24 1.95 3.33 -22.10
N CYS A 25 2.33 2.42 -21.22
CA CYS A 25 3.58 2.44 -20.46
C CYS A 25 4.84 2.47 -21.36
N ARG A 26 5.85 3.18 -20.88
CA ARG A 26 7.22 3.25 -21.43
C ARG A 26 8.21 2.78 -20.36
N ALA A 27 9.48 2.63 -20.73
CA ALA A 27 10.51 2.17 -19.78
C ALA A 27 10.55 2.99 -18.47
N GLU A 28 10.35 4.30 -18.57
CA GLU A 28 10.39 5.22 -17.42
C GLU A 28 9.05 5.36 -16.70
N SER A 29 7.97 4.75 -17.19
CA SER A 29 6.66 4.84 -16.53
C SER A 29 6.75 4.38 -15.07
N PRO A 30 6.04 5.05 -14.16
CA PRO A 30 6.07 4.70 -12.74
C PRO A 30 5.73 3.25 -12.44
N LEU A 31 6.29 2.73 -11.36
CA LEU A 31 6.02 1.39 -10.84
C LEU A 31 5.38 1.51 -9.45
N LEU A 32 4.16 1.02 -9.31
CA LEU A 32 3.43 0.95 -8.05
C LEU A 32 3.29 -0.52 -7.62
N LEU A 33 3.84 -0.86 -6.46
CA LEU A 33 3.64 -2.17 -5.83
C LEU A 33 2.39 -2.16 -4.95
N THR A 34 1.67 -3.29 -4.96
CA THR A 34 0.57 -3.54 -4.02
C THR A 34 0.45 -5.04 -3.73
N PHE A 35 -0.43 -5.41 -2.79
CA PHE A 35 -0.59 -6.77 -2.30
C PHE A 35 -2.06 -7.16 -2.40
N LEU A 36 -2.39 -8.07 -3.30
CA LEU A 36 -3.76 -8.55 -3.55
C LEU A 36 -3.69 -9.96 -4.15
N SER A 37 -4.77 -10.71 -4.04
CA SER A 37 -4.97 -11.93 -4.82
C SER A 37 -5.17 -11.62 -6.31
N GLN A 38 -5.05 -12.61 -7.17
CA GLN A 38 -5.28 -12.48 -8.61
C GLN A 38 -6.66 -11.89 -8.95
N GLN A 39 -7.70 -12.34 -8.24
CA GLN A 39 -9.06 -11.86 -8.47
C GLN A 39 -9.23 -10.37 -8.11
N GLU A 40 -8.64 -9.95 -6.99
CA GLU A 40 -8.66 -8.56 -6.56
C GLU A 40 -7.82 -7.67 -7.48
N ALA A 41 -6.69 -8.18 -7.98
CA ALA A 41 -5.86 -7.51 -8.99
C ALA A 41 -6.66 -7.22 -10.27
N ALA A 42 -7.44 -8.19 -10.75
CA ALA A 42 -8.32 -8.01 -11.91
C ALA A 42 -9.40 -6.96 -11.65
N GLY A 43 -10.00 -6.98 -10.46
CA GLY A 43 -10.99 -5.98 -10.05
C GLY A 43 -10.42 -4.55 -9.99
N LEU A 44 -9.20 -4.40 -9.49
CA LEU A 44 -8.50 -3.12 -9.44
C LEU A 44 -8.10 -2.66 -10.85
N ALA A 45 -7.55 -3.56 -11.68
CA ALA A 45 -7.12 -3.27 -13.04
C ALA A 45 -8.24 -2.67 -13.90
N ALA A 46 -9.48 -3.18 -13.74
CA ALA A 46 -10.67 -2.67 -14.44
C ALA A 46 -11.04 -1.21 -14.08
N LEU A 47 -10.51 -0.69 -12.98
CA LEU A 47 -10.80 0.64 -12.44
C LEU A 47 -9.61 1.60 -12.55
N LEU A 48 -8.47 1.14 -13.07
CA LEU A 48 -7.28 1.98 -13.18
C LEU A 48 -7.53 3.17 -14.13
N PRO A 49 -7.00 4.35 -13.79
CA PRO A 49 -7.04 5.51 -14.67
C PRO A 49 -6.20 5.26 -15.94
N ASP A 50 -6.55 5.94 -17.04
CA ASP A 50 -5.78 5.91 -18.29
C ASP A 50 -4.53 6.81 -18.17
N VAL A 51 -3.62 6.41 -17.30
CA VAL A 51 -2.33 7.09 -17.07
C VAL A 51 -1.19 6.08 -17.23
N PRO A 52 -0.03 6.47 -17.76
CA PRO A 52 1.11 5.58 -17.90
C PRO A 52 1.63 5.14 -16.53
N LEU A 53 1.19 3.98 -16.05
CA LEU A 53 1.57 3.42 -14.76
C LEU A 53 1.60 1.89 -14.83
N ARG A 54 2.64 1.30 -14.27
CA ARG A 54 2.70 -0.14 -13.99
C ARG A 54 2.26 -0.42 -12.57
N LEU A 55 1.31 -1.32 -12.44
CA LEU A 55 0.90 -1.87 -11.16
C LEU A 55 1.44 -3.30 -11.05
N ALA A 56 2.34 -3.53 -10.11
CA ALA A 56 2.85 -4.85 -9.76
C ALA A 56 2.14 -5.32 -8.49
N VAL A 57 1.28 -6.32 -8.63
CA VAL A 57 0.52 -6.90 -7.53
C VAL A 57 1.23 -8.15 -7.05
N VAL A 58 1.80 -8.10 -5.86
CA VAL A 58 2.51 -9.23 -5.25
C VAL A 58 1.50 -10.09 -4.49
N ASP A 59 1.45 -11.37 -4.81
CA ASP A 59 0.67 -12.34 -4.05
C ASP A 59 1.44 -12.74 -2.79
N GLU A 60 0.90 -12.38 -1.63
CA GLU A 60 1.49 -12.68 -0.32
C GLU A 60 0.46 -13.37 0.56
N PRO A 61 0.49 -14.69 0.68
CA PRO A 61 -0.46 -15.41 1.50
C PRO A 61 -0.21 -15.25 3.01
N ASP A 62 1.03 -14.95 3.41
CA ASP A 62 1.44 -14.89 4.82
C ASP A 62 1.56 -13.44 5.31
N TRP A 63 0.54 -12.64 5.00
CA TRP A 63 0.51 -11.20 5.28
C TRP A 63 0.48 -10.86 6.79
N GLU A 64 -0.04 -11.73 7.67
CA GLU A 64 -0.02 -11.54 9.13
C GLU A 64 1.41 -11.61 9.68
N ALA A 65 2.23 -12.51 9.16
CA ALA A 65 3.64 -12.59 9.54
C ALA A 65 4.49 -11.50 8.86
N SER A 66 4.25 -11.24 7.56
CA SER A 66 5.12 -10.45 6.71
C SER A 66 4.93 -8.93 6.82
N PHE A 67 3.69 -8.44 7.08
CA PHE A 67 3.39 -7.01 6.94
C PHE A 67 3.38 -6.21 8.23
N THR A 68 3.62 -6.84 9.38
CA THR A 68 3.56 -6.17 10.68
C THR A 68 4.94 -5.73 11.16
N PRO A 69 5.06 -4.51 11.73
CA PRO A 69 6.34 -3.94 12.15
C PRO A 69 7.05 -4.71 13.25
N TRP A 70 6.29 -5.32 14.16
CA TRP A 70 6.77 -6.10 15.31
C TRP A 70 5.75 -7.18 15.68
N PRO A 71 6.17 -8.20 16.45
CA PRO A 71 5.24 -9.21 16.95
C PRO A 71 4.16 -8.60 17.85
N ALA A 72 2.93 -9.06 17.67
CA ALA A 72 1.80 -8.64 18.49
C ALA A 72 0.73 -9.74 18.54
N PRO A 73 -0.12 -9.77 19.59
CA PRO A 73 -1.24 -10.71 19.65
C PRO A 73 -2.24 -10.43 18.52
N ARG A 74 -2.84 -11.51 18.00
CA ARG A 74 -3.92 -11.44 17.01
C ARG A 74 -5.05 -10.49 17.43
N ALA A 75 -5.65 -9.84 16.45
CA ALA A 75 -6.81 -8.98 16.67
C ALA A 75 -8.14 -9.68 16.38
N PHE A 76 -8.11 -10.81 15.66
CA PHE A 76 -9.29 -11.52 15.19
C PHE A 76 -9.34 -12.93 15.79
N LYS A 77 -10.55 -13.39 16.09
CA LYS A 77 -10.80 -14.74 16.58
C LYS A 77 -10.44 -15.75 15.46
N GLY A 78 -9.54 -16.69 15.74
CA GLY A 78 -9.10 -17.69 14.78
C GLY A 78 -7.94 -17.28 13.86
N GLY A 79 -7.46 -16.03 13.89
CA GLY A 79 -6.23 -15.63 13.21
C GLY A 79 -4.96 -16.09 13.92
N ALA A 80 -3.81 -16.00 13.25
CA ALA A 80 -2.49 -16.18 13.85
C ALA A 80 -2.07 -14.91 14.60
N ASP A 81 -1.08 -15.01 15.48
CA ASP A 81 -0.41 -13.85 16.05
C ASP A 81 0.44 -13.17 14.97
N PHE A 82 0.59 -11.87 15.06
CA PHE A 82 1.36 -11.09 14.10
C PHE A 82 2.87 -11.33 14.25
N GLY A 83 3.56 -11.60 13.13
CA GLY A 83 4.95 -12.06 13.16
C GLY A 83 6.02 -10.99 13.28
N GLY A 84 5.75 -9.74 12.90
CA GLY A 84 6.74 -8.66 12.96
C GLY A 84 7.78 -8.71 11.84
N GLY A 85 7.44 -9.28 10.68
CA GLY A 85 8.38 -9.52 9.57
C GLY A 85 8.56 -8.34 8.60
N ALA A 86 7.99 -7.15 8.86
CA ALA A 86 7.96 -6.07 7.90
C ALA A 86 9.36 -5.59 7.45
N ASP A 87 10.35 -5.52 8.34
CA ASP A 87 11.72 -5.14 7.97
C ASP A 87 12.34 -6.14 6.97
N ALA A 88 12.19 -7.44 7.22
CA ALA A 88 12.68 -8.48 6.32
C ALA A 88 11.95 -8.48 4.98
N TYR A 89 10.63 -8.23 5.02
CA TYR A 89 9.81 -8.17 3.81
C TYR A 89 10.17 -6.95 2.96
N LEU A 90 10.31 -5.76 3.55
CA LEU A 90 10.79 -4.57 2.84
C LEU A 90 12.17 -4.80 2.23
N ALA A 91 13.10 -5.39 2.97
CA ALA A 91 14.41 -5.74 2.44
C ALA A 91 14.33 -6.70 1.24
N MET A 92 13.44 -7.68 1.27
CA MET A 92 13.18 -8.59 0.13
C MET A 92 12.63 -7.83 -1.07
N LEU A 93 11.64 -6.94 -0.87
CA LEU A 93 11.10 -6.10 -1.95
C LEU A 93 12.19 -5.24 -2.60
N GLU A 94 13.03 -4.58 -1.80
CA GLU A 94 14.03 -3.63 -2.26
C GLU A 94 15.27 -4.28 -2.90
N GLN A 95 15.76 -5.36 -2.28
CA GLN A 95 17.04 -5.95 -2.67
C GLN A 95 16.90 -7.10 -3.66
N LYS A 96 15.69 -7.69 -3.78
CA LYS A 96 15.47 -8.84 -4.66
C LYS A 96 14.35 -8.59 -5.68
N LEU A 97 13.12 -8.35 -5.20
CA LEU A 97 11.96 -8.30 -6.10
C LEU A 97 12.04 -7.12 -7.08
N LEU A 98 12.23 -5.90 -6.60
CA LEU A 98 12.32 -4.72 -7.48
C LEU A 98 13.45 -4.82 -8.51
N PRO A 99 14.71 -5.14 -8.13
CA PRO A 99 15.79 -5.25 -9.12
C PRO A 99 15.55 -6.33 -10.16
N GLN A 100 15.00 -7.49 -9.79
CA GLN A 100 14.71 -8.57 -10.72
C GLN A 100 13.57 -8.18 -11.66
N LEU A 101 12.46 -7.64 -11.13
CA LEU A 101 11.32 -7.20 -11.90
C LEU A 101 11.70 -6.08 -12.90
N GLU A 102 12.49 -5.10 -12.47
CA GLU A 102 12.95 -4.01 -13.33
C GLU A 102 13.89 -4.48 -14.44
N ALA A 103 14.75 -5.43 -14.14
CA ALA A 103 15.64 -6.04 -15.14
C ALA A 103 14.85 -6.89 -16.15
N GLU A 104 13.92 -7.72 -15.68
CA GLU A 104 13.07 -8.58 -16.52
C GLU A 104 12.20 -7.75 -17.48
N LEU A 105 11.65 -6.65 -17.01
CA LEU A 105 10.81 -5.74 -17.80
C LEU A 105 11.63 -4.69 -18.59
N ALA A 106 12.94 -4.63 -18.41
CA ALA A 106 13.84 -3.61 -18.99
C ALA A 106 13.34 -2.17 -18.70
N ILE A 107 12.94 -1.89 -17.45
CA ILE A 107 12.38 -0.60 -17.03
C ILE A 107 13.29 0.16 -16.06
N LYS A 108 13.13 1.49 -16.03
CA LYS A 108 13.76 2.41 -15.08
C LYS A 108 12.71 3.42 -14.60
N PRO A 109 11.84 3.07 -13.65
CA PRO A 109 10.73 3.89 -13.24
C PRO A 109 11.16 5.26 -12.71
N VAL A 110 10.50 6.35 -13.14
CA VAL A 110 10.75 7.70 -12.63
C VAL A 110 10.42 7.85 -11.15
N TRP A 111 9.52 7.03 -10.63
CA TRP A 111 9.29 6.83 -9.21
C TRP A 111 8.76 5.43 -8.92
N ARG A 112 9.01 4.98 -7.71
CA ARG A 112 8.43 3.75 -7.15
C ARG A 112 7.46 4.11 -6.05
N GLY A 113 6.30 3.45 -6.06
CA GLY A 113 5.31 3.58 -5.01
C GLY A 113 5.02 2.26 -4.31
N LEU A 114 4.51 2.37 -3.09
CA LEU A 114 3.98 1.23 -2.35
C LEU A 114 2.56 1.58 -1.87
N MET A 115 1.61 0.74 -2.22
CA MET A 115 0.21 0.87 -1.84
C MET A 115 -0.25 -0.39 -1.14
N GLY A 116 -1.09 -0.25 -0.13
CA GLY A 116 -1.68 -1.43 0.50
C GLY A 116 -3.04 -1.16 1.11
N PHE A 117 -3.81 -2.24 1.20
CA PHE A 117 -5.06 -2.33 1.94
C PHE A 117 -4.80 -3.04 3.27
N SER A 118 -5.49 -2.64 4.34
CA SER A 118 -5.43 -3.31 5.65
C SER A 118 -4.00 -3.43 6.21
N LEU A 119 -3.48 -4.61 6.48
CA LEU A 119 -2.08 -4.83 6.90
C LEU A 119 -1.07 -4.44 5.82
N GLY A 120 -1.40 -4.61 4.53
CA GLY A 120 -0.58 -4.07 3.44
C GLY A 120 -0.48 -2.53 3.50
N GLY A 121 -1.54 -1.85 3.96
CA GLY A 121 -1.53 -0.41 4.22
C GLY A 121 -0.65 -0.03 5.43
N LEU A 122 -0.61 -0.87 6.47
CA LEU A 122 0.32 -0.71 7.59
C LEU A 122 1.77 -0.83 7.12
N LEU A 123 2.08 -1.84 6.30
CA LEU A 123 3.40 -1.99 5.69
C LEU A 123 3.78 -0.77 4.84
N ALA A 124 2.85 -0.25 4.02
CA ALA A 124 3.10 0.94 3.21
C ALA A 124 3.38 2.18 4.08
N ALA A 125 2.66 2.36 5.19
CA ALA A 125 2.94 3.44 6.13
C ALA A 125 4.28 3.24 6.86
N TYR A 126 4.62 2.00 7.25
CA TYR A 126 5.87 1.65 7.91
C TYR A 126 7.07 1.88 6.99
N ALA A 127 6.93 1.62 5.70
CA ALA A 127 7.97 1.83 4.69
C ALA A 127 8.50 3.26 4.66
N ALA A 128 7.69 4.28 4.97
CA ALA A 128 8.15 5.68 5.04
C ALA A 128 9.30 5.89 6.06
N TYR A 129 9.33 5.06 7.09
CA TYR A 129 10.32 5.16 8.18
C TYR A 129 11.51 4.23 7.98
N ARG A 130 11.42 3.24 7.08
CA ARG A 130 12.41 2.18 6.90
C ARG A 130 13.05 2.14 5.52
N SER A 131 12.41 2.74 4.53
CA SER A 131 12.78 2.64 3.11
C SER A 131 13.01 4.01 2.49
N GLY A 132 14.04 4.12 1.65
CA GLY A 132 14.24 5.27 0.76
C GLY A 132 13.82 4.99 -0.69
N VAL A 133 13.35 3.78 -0.98
CA VAL A 133 13.06 3.32 -2.35
C VAL A 133 11.69 3.77 -2.82
N PHE A 134 10.70 3.80 -1.91
CA PHE A 134 9.32 4.15 -2.23
C PHE A 134 9.06 5.62 -1.96
N SER A 135 8.98 6.42 -3.02
CA SER A 135 8.75 7.86 -2.91
C SER A 135 7.28 8.26 -2.85
N ARG A 136 6.35 7.37 -3.22
CA ARG A 136 4.91 7.62 -3.17
C ARG A 136 4.20 6.48 -2.45
N LEU A 137 3.38 6.82 -1.47
CA LEU A 137 2.80 5.84 -0.56
C LEU A 137 1.28 5.97 -0.47
N ALA A 138 0.56 4.85 -0.48
CA ALA A 138 -0.88 4.86 -0.26
C ALA A 138 -1.32 3.81 0.75
N THR A 139 -2.17 4.24 1.66
CA THR A 139 -2.74 3.43 2.74
C THR A 139 -4.26 3.44 2.62
N VAL A 140 -4.84 2.31 2.25
CA VAL A 140 -6.29 2.16 2.09
C VAL A 140 -6.82 1.33 3.25
N SER A 141 -7.64 1.93 4.12
CA SER A 141 -8.14 1.27 5.33
C SER A 141 -7.03 0.57 6.13
N ALA A 142 -5.87 1.23 6.21
CA ALA A 142 -4.68 0.64 6.81
C ALA A 142 -4.91 0.26 8.28
N SER A 143 -4.32 -0.87 8.68
CA SER A 143 -4.38 -1.38 10.05
C SER A 143 -3.59 -0.52 11.06
N LEU A 144 -3.76 0.82 11.01
CA LEU A 144 -3.07 1.75 11.92
C LEU A 144 -3.64 1.72 13.36
N TRP A 145 -4.57 0.81 13.61
CA TRP A 145 -4.98 0.38 14.95
C TRP A 145 -3.94 -0.55 15.59
N PHE A 146 -2.91 -0.95 14.86
CA PHE A 146 -1.86 -1.86 15.34
C PHE A 146 -1.18 -1.31 16.59
N ASP A 147 -1.00 -2.19 17.61
CA ASP A 147 -0.49 -1.79 18.91
C ASP A 147 0.87 -1.10 18.81
N GLY A 148 1.02 0.06 19.42
CA GLY A 148 2.25 0.85 19.40
C GLY A 148 2.46 1.69 18.13
N TRP A 149 1.56 1.63 17.14
CA TRP A 149 1.72 2.41 15.90
C TRP A 149 1.74 3.93 16.14
N PRO A 150 0.80 4.53 16.92
CA PRO A 150 0.81 5.98 17.16
C PRO A 150 2.10 6.46 17.80
N GLU A 151 2.61 5.73 18.77
CA GLU A 151 3.86 6.02 19.47
C GLU A 151 5.07 5.91 18.54
N PHE A 152 5.11 4.85 17.73
CA PHE A 152 6.14 4.66 16.72
C PHE A 152 6.15 5.82 15.71
N ALA A 153 4.99 6.15 15.12
CA ALA A 153 4.88 7.20 14.11
C ALA A 153 5.26 8.59 14.66
N ALA A 154 4.97 8.84 15.94
CA ALA A 154 5.34 10.08 16.60
C ALA A 154 6.84 10.17 16.90
N ALA A 155 7.46 9.07 17.34
CA ALA A 155 8.85 9.03 17.79
C ALA A 155 9.89 8.94 16.66
N HIS A 156 9.48 8.47 15.47
CA HIS A 156 10.42 8.22 14.37
C HIS A 156 10.33 9.29 13.28
N VAL A 157 11.48 9.58 12.67
CA VAL A 157 11.59 10.41 11.47
C VAL A 157 11.52 9.54 10.22
N PHE A 158 11.13 10.10 9.08
CA PHE A 158 11.18 9.39 7.82
C PHE A 158 12.62 9.00 7.46
N HIS A 159 12.77 7.82 6.87
CA HIS A 159 14.04 7.47 6.22
C HIS A 159 14.31 8.43 5.06
N THR A 160 13.31 8.61 4.20
CA THR A 160 13.26 9.65 3.18
C THR A 160 11.81 10.15 3.13
N PRO A 161 11.57 11.46 3.26
CA PRO A 161 10.20 11.98 3.20
C PRO A 161 9.51 11.58 1.89
N PRO A 162 8.30 11.00 1.95
CA PRO A 162 7.55 10.68 0.75
C PRO A 162 7.22 11.93 -0.05
N GLN A 163 7.31 11.84 -1.38
CA GLN A 163 6.90 12.92 -2.29
C GLN A 163 5.38 13.12 -2.28
N ARG A 164 4.63 12.05 -2.03
CA ARG A 164 3.17 12.03 -1.94
C ARG A 164 2.71 10.89 -1.06
N ALA A 165 1.62 11.14 -0.34
CA ALA A 165 0.95 10.11 0.45
C ALA A 165 -0.57 10.20 0.31
N TYR A 166 -1.23 9.04 0.33
CA TYR A 166 -2.68 8.93 0.33
C TYR A 166 -3.13 8.07 1.51
N PHE A 167 -4.13 8.55 2.23
CA PHE A 167 -4.73 7.86 3.36
C PHE A 167 -6.23 7.79 3.15
N SER A 168 -6.82 6.63 3.37
CA SER A 168 -8.28 6.51 3.38
C SER A 168 -8.78 5.49 4.38
N VAL A 169 -10.04 5.66 4.80
CA VAL A 169 -10.74 4.77 5.73
C VAL A 169 -12.24 4.81 5.45
N GLY A 170 -12.96 3.75 5.76
CA GLY A 170 -14.42 3.72 5.74
C GLY A 170 -15.01 4.42 6.96
N ASP A 171 -16.10 5.17 6.77
CA ASP A 171 -16.73 5.98 7.83
C ASP A 171 -17.38 5.15 8.96
N THR A 172 -17.64 3.85 8.70
CA THR A 172 -18.20 2.93 9.70
C THR A 172 -17.17 2.00 10.33
N GLU A 173 -15.88 2.03 9.90
CA GLU A 173 -14.84 1.16 10.48
C GLU A 173 -14.62 1.42 11.98
N LYS A 174 -14.77 2.66 12.42
CA LYS A 174 -14.71 3.07 13.83
C LYS A 174 -15.81 2.44 14.70
N ASN A 175 -16.88 1.92 14.10
CA ASN A 175 -18.00 1.30 14.82
C ASN A 175 -17.71 -0.17 15.19
N SER A 176 -16.47 -0.63 15.06
CA SER A 176 -16.06 -1.97 15.45
C SER A 176 -16.35 -2.22 16.94
N ARG A 177 -16.90 -3.40 17.27
CA ARG A 177 -17.07 -3.85 18.66
C ARG A 177 -15.74 -4.19 19.33
N ASN A 178 -14.68 -4.41 18.56
CA ASN A 178 -13.34 -4.59 19.07
C ASN A 178 -12.72 -3.20 19.31
N PRO A 179 -12.47 -2.80 20.58
CA PRO A 179 -11.96 -1.47 20.87
C PRO A 179 -10.58 -1.19 20.25
N ARG A 180 -9.80 -2.25 20.02
CA ARG A 180 -8.51 -2.17 19.33
C ARG A 180 -8.66 -1.73 17.87
N LEU A 181 -9.72 -2.18 17.19
CA LEU A 181 -10.02 -1.81 15.81
C LEU A 181 -10.76 -0.47 15.70
N ALA A 182 -11.56 -0.12 16.71
CA ALA A 182 -12.39 1.08 16.69
C ALA A 182 -11.58 2.40 16.59
N CYS A 183 -10.30 2.39 16.96
CA CYS A 183 -9.43 3.57 16.86
C CYS A 183 -8.87 3.82 15.45
N VAL A 184 -9.18 2.97 14.45
CA VAL A 184 -8.58 3.01 13.13
C VAL A 184 -8.72 4.37 12.44
N GLU A 185 -9.92 4.97 12.39
CA GLU A 185 -10.12 6.28 11.77
C GLU A 185 -9.30 7.38 12.46
N LYS A 186 -9.32 7.40 13.80
CA LYS A 186 -8.53 8.35 14.61
C LYS A 186 -7.04 8.25 14.28
N ASN A 187 -6.50 7.04 14.25
CA ASN A 187 -5.07 6.82 14.04
C ASN A 187 -4.65 7.14 12.59
N ILE A 188 -5.48 6.80 11.59
CA ILE A 188 -5.21 7.15 10.19
C ILE A 188 -5.22 8.67 10.00
N ARG A 189 -6.20 9.39 10.56
CA ARG A 189 -6.26 10.86 10.52
C ARG A 189 -5.05 11.47 11.20
N ALA A 190 -4.69 11.01 12.38
CA ALA A 190 -3.54 11.51 13.13
C ALA A 190 -2.23 11.28 12.37
N THR A 191 -2.05 10.10 11.75
CA THR A 191 -0.87 9.79 10.93
C THR A 191 -0.81 10.70 9.70
N ALA A 192 -1.92 10.87 8.98
CA ALA A 192 -1.98 11.74 7.80
C ALA A 192 -1.65 13.21 8.16
N GLU A 193 -2.18 13.69 9.27
CA GLU A 193 -1.91 15.06 9.75
C GLU A 193 -0.45 15.22 10.19
N CYS A 194 0.09 14.26 10.93
CA CYS A 194 1.50 14.25 11.30
C CYS A 194 2.43 14.31 10.07
N TRP A 195 2.08 13.58 8.99
CA TRP A 195 2.87 13.58 7.76
C TRP A 195 2.78 14.94 7.04
N ARG A 196 1.60 15.58 7.01
CA ARG A 196 1.45 16.95 6.47
C ARG A 196 2.30 17.97 7.24
N GLN A 197 2.27 17.92 8.56
CA GLN A 197 3.08 18.79 9.42
C GLN A 197 4.58 18.59 9.21
N ARG A 198 4.99 17.43 8.74
CA ARG A 198 6.37 17.12 8.35
C ARG A 198 6.67 17.42 6.86
N GLY A 199 5.78 18.12 6.16
CA GLY A 199 5.97 18.60 4.79
C GLY A 199 5.62 17.57 3.70
N VAL A 200 5.00 16.43 4.02
CA VAL A 200 4.55 15.47 3.02
C VAL A 200 3.22 15.91 2.43
N PRO A 201 3.09 16.06 1.10
CA PRO A 201 1.81 16.25 0.43
C PRO A 201 0.92 15.01 0.64
N ALA A 202 0.05 15.05 1.65
CA ALA A 202 -0.78 13.92 2.05
C ALA A 202 -2.26 14.23 1.90
N LYS A 203 -2.97 13.39 1.13
CA LYS A 203 -4.44 13.41 1.02
C LYS A 203 -5.03 12.44 2.03
N PHE A 204 -6.08 12.88 2.73
CA PHE A 204 -6.93 11.99 3.52
C PHE A 204 -8.34 11.96 2.91
N GLU A 205 -8.94 10.77 2.82
CA GLU A 205 -10.26 10.57 2.27
C GLU A 205 -11.09 9.64 3.17
N LEU A 206 -12.27 10.14 3.59
CA LEU A 206 -13.25 9.34 4.30
C LEU A 206 -14.25 8.78 3.28
N ASN A 207 -14.39 7.45 3.25
CA ASN A 207 -15.23 6.76 2.29
C ASN A 207 -16.50 6.22 2.95
N PRO A 208 -17.63 6.16 2.25
CA PRO A 208 -18.81 5.46 2.76
C PRO A 208 -18.52 3.98 2.98
N GLY A 209 -19.05 3.42 4.09
CA GLY A 209 -19.04 2.00 4.39
C GLY A 209 -17.90 1.54 5.30
N GLY A 210 -17.83 0.23 5.49
CA GLY A 210 -16.87 -0.45 6.37
C GLY A 210 -15.57 -0.86 5.66
N HIS A 211 -14.81 -1.70 6.35
CA HIS A 211 -13.46 -2.10 5.97
C HIS A 211 -13.36 -2.69 4.55
N VAL A 212 -14.25 -3.60 4.20
CA VAL A 212 -14.20 -4.33 2.93
C VAL A 212 -15.08 -3.73 1.82
N ASN A 213 -15.73 -2.58 2.07
CA ASN A 213 -16.59 -1.98 1.06
C ASN A 213 -15.76 -1.24 0.01
N GLU A 214 -16.03 -1.52 -1.27
CA GLU A 214 -15.47 -0.78 -2.42
C GLU A 214 -13.93 -0.70 -2.44
N VAL A 215 -13.21 -1.72 -1.93
CA VAL A 215 -11.74 -1.70 -1.78
C VAL A 215 -11.04 -1.35 -3.09
N ALA A 216 -11.36 -2.04 -4.18
CA ALA A 216 -10.75 -1.78 -5.49
C ALA A 216 -10.96 -0.33 -5.96
N ARG A 217 -12.16 0.24 -5.73
CA ARG A 217 -12.47 1.63 -6.08
C ARG A 217 -11.70 2.64 -5.24
N ARG A 218 -11.52 2.36 -3.94
CA ARG A 218 -10.69 3.19 -3.04
C ARG A 218 -9.22 3.14 -3.44
N MET A 219 -8.71 1.96 -3.79
CA MET A 219 -7.35 1.79 -4.29
C MET A 219 -7.14 2.51 -5.63
N ALA A 220 -8.10 2.43 -6.56
CA ALA A 220 -8.03 3.19 -7.82
C ALA A 220 -7.96 4.71 -7.59
N ARG A 221 -8.71 5.27 -6.60
CA ARG A 221 -8.57 6.68 -6.22
C ARG A 221 -7.18 7.01 -5.66
N ALA A 222 -6.61 6.10 -4.88
CA ALA A 222 -5.23 6.25 -4.41
C ALA A 222 -4.24 6.30 -5.59
N VAL A 223 -4.42 5.44 -6.61
CA VAL A 223 -3.61 5.47 -7.83
C VAL A 223 -3.71 6.82 -8.54
N VAL A 224 -4.93 7.36 -8.70
CA VAL A 224 -5.14 8.69 -9.31
C VAL A 224 -4.35 9.77 -8.57
N TRP A 225 -4.43 9.78 -7.23
CA TRP A 225 -3.68 10.73 -6.41
C TRP A 225 -2.18 10.56 -6.53
N LEU A 226 -1.69 9.31 -6.46
CA LEU A 226 -0.26 9.05 -6.55
C LEU A 226 0.30 9.36 -7.95
N ALA A 227 -0.45 9.11 -9.02
CA ALA A 227 -0.03 9.38 -10.39
C ALA A 227 -0.03 10.87 -10.76
N GLY A 228 -0.79 11.70 -10.05
CA GLY A 228 -0.86 13.14 -10.32
C GLY A 228 0.47 13.85 -10.14
N ASN A 229 0.63 15.00 -10.83
CA ASN A 229 1.86 15.80 -10.83
C ASN A 229 1.81 16.99 -9.86
N GLY A 230 1.03 16.90 -8.78
CA GLY A 230 0.93 17.94 -7.76
C GLY A 230 0.00 19.10 -8.19
N ASP A 231 -1.01 19.34 -7.41
CA ASP A 231 -1.58 20.66 -7.12
C ASP A 231 -1.46 20.87 -5.62
#